data_75dc3216bdb3d4c54abde089738958ec
#
_entry.id   75dc3216bdb3d4c54abde089738958ec
#
_cell.length_a   1.000
_cell.length_b   1.000
_cell.length_c   1.000
_cell.angle_alpha   90.00
_cell.angle_beta   90.00
_cell.angle_gamma   90.00
#
_symmetry.space_group_name_H-M   'P 1'
#
loop_
_entity.id
_entity.type
_entity.pdbx_description
1 polymer ?
#
loop_
_entity_poly.entity_id
_entity_poly.type
_entity_poly.pdbx_seq_one_letter_code
_entity_poly.pdbx_strand_id
1 'polypeptide(L)'
;MIFSTLEHILTHISFSVVSIIITIHLINLLVNEFVRLYDSSEKGMITTFFCITGLLVIRWIYLGHLPLSNLYESLIFLSWGFSIIHIIPYCKRHKNYLNTITLPSTLFTQGFATSGLLTNMHQSEILVPALQSQWLMMHVSMMILGYAALLCGSLLSVALLVITFQKVIKIFDKSNDLLNNSFSFDEVQYMTERSNVLRNTSFFSSRNYYRFQLIQQLDHWGYRIISIGFIFLTIGILSGAVWANEAWGSYWNWDPKETWAFITWIIFAIYFHTRTKKKFDGLNSAIVASIGFLIIWICYFGVNLLGIGLHSYGSVTLTFN
;
A
#
# COMPACT_ATOMS: atom_id res chain seq x y z
N MET A 1 7.07 6.06 -33.28
CA MET A 1 6.75 4.66 -33.56
C MET A 1 7.56 3.69 -32.69
N ILE A 2 8.90 3.67 -32.74
CA ILE A 2 9.72 2.74 -31.91
C ILE A 2 9.47 2.93 -30.40
N PHE A 3 9.43 4.16 -29.90
CA PHE A 3 9.21 4.44 -28.47
C PHE A 3 7.83 3.98 -27.98
N SER A 4 6.77 4.22 -28.75
CA SER A 4 5.42 3.78 -28.36
C SER A 4 5.29 2.25 -28.37
N THR A 5 5.95 1.57 -29.31
CA THR A 5 5.99 0.11 -29.36
C THR A 5 6.75 -0.45 -28.14
N LEU A 6 7.88 0.15 -27.78
CA LEU A 6 8.70 -0.27 -26.65
C LEU A 6 7.96 -0.04 -25.30
N GLU A 7 7.28 1.10 -25.16
CA GLU A 7 6.40 1.38 -24.02
C GLU A 7 5.32 0.31 -23.86
N HIS A 8 4.62 -0.02 -24.95
CA HIS A 8 3.58 -1.05 -24.96
C HIS A 8 4.14 -2.42 -24.55
N ILE A 9 5.28 -2.81 -25.10
CA ILE A 9 5.95 -4.08 -24.76
C ILE A 9 6.32 -4.13 -23.27
N LEU A 10 6.96 -3.09 -22.74
CA LEU A 10 7.37 -3.04 -21.32
C LEU A 10 6.17 -3.05 -20.37
N THR A 11 5.09 -2.36 -20.71
CA THR A 11 3.86 -2.35 -19.90
C THR A 11 3.24 -3.74 -19.84
N HIS A 12 3.12 -4.43 -20.98
CA HIS A 12 2.57 -5.79 -21.02
C HIS A 12 3.46 -6.81 -20.33
N ILE A 13 4.78 -6.70 -20.48
CA ILE A 13 5.73 -7.59 -19.80
C ILE A 13 5.62 -7.38 -18.29
N SER A 14 5.66 -6.13 -17.80
CA SER A 14 5.60 -5.85 -16.36
C SER A 14 4.30 -6.36 -15.75
N PHE A 15 3.16 -6.14 -16.39
CA PHE A 15 1.85 -6.62 -15.94
C PHE A 15 1.77 -8.16 -15.94
N SER A 16 2.25 -8.81 -16.98
CA SER A 16 2.28 -10.27 -17.10
C SER A 16 3.14 -10.91 -16.00
N VAL A 17 4.32 -10.34 -15.75
CA VAL A 17 5.24 -10.81 -14.72
C VAL A 17 4.60 -10.68 -13.33
N VAL A 18 3.99 -9.53 -13.00
CA VAL A 18 3.30 -9.36 -11.71
C VAL A 18 2.14 -10.33 -11.56
N SER A 19 1.36 -10.57 -12.63
CA SER A 19 0.24 -11.52 -12.61
C SER A 19 0.68 -12.96 -12.34
N ILE A 20 1.81 -13.38 -12.93
CA ILE A 20 2.41 -14.69 -12.68
C ILE A 20 2.92 -14.78 -11.24
N ILE A 21 3.58 -13.74 -10.75
CA ILE A 21 4.16 -13.72 -9.40
C ILE A 21 3.08 -13.80 -8.33
N ILE A 22 1.98 -13.05 -8.49
CA ILE A 22 0.88 -13.09 -7.51
C ILE A 22 0.22 -14.47 -7.49
N THR A 23 0.09 -15.12 -8.64
CA THR A 23 -0.43 -16.48 -8.73
C THR A 23 0.49 -17.48 -7.99
N ILE A 24 1.81 -17.38 -8.21
CA ILE A 24 2.80 -18.18 -7.48
C ILE A 24 2.72 -17.91 -5.98
N HIS A 25 2.58 -16.63 -5.58
CA HIS A 25 2.48 -16.26 -4.17
C HIS A 25 1.22 -16.83 -3.51
N LEU A 26 0.08 -16.79 -4.19
CA LEU A 26 -1.18 -17.37 -3.72
C LEU A 26 -1.07 -18.90 -3.59
N ILE A 27 -0.45 -19.57 -4.56
CA ILE A 27 -0.20 -21.02 -4.49
C ILE A 27 0.69 -21.34 -3.27
N ASN A 28 1.75 -20.56 -3.03
CA ASN A 28 2.61 -20.74 -1.86
C ASN A 28 1.88 -20.54 -0.52
N LEU A 29 0.91 -19.62 -0.47
CA LEU A 29 0.07 -19.41 0.72
C LEU A 29 -0.88 -20.60 0.97
N LEU A 30 -1.39 -21.21 -0.09
CA LEU A 30 -2.33 -22.34 0.00
C LEU A 30 -1.63 -23.68 0.26
N VAL A 31 -0.46 -23.89 -0.32
CA VAL A 31 0.27 -25.17 -0.29
C VAL A 31 1.63 -24.94 0.40
N ASN A 32 1.65 -25.03 1.72
CA ASN A 32 2.81 -24.74 2.60
C ASN A 32 4.15 -25.44 2.28
N GLU A 33 4.28 -26.18 1.17
CA GLU A 33 5.42 -27.06 0.87
C GLU A 33 6.41 -26.52 -0.19
N PHE A 34 6.12 -25.40 -0.88
CA PHE A 34 6.98 -24.93 -1.99
C PHE A 34 7.92 -23.80 -1.63
N VAL A 35 8.88 -24.04 -0.74
CA VAL A 35 9.93 -23.07 -0.34
C VAL A 35 10.70 -22.50 -1.56
N ARG A 36 10.88 -23.29 -2.63
CA ARG A 36 11.58 -22.84 -3.86
C ARG A 36 10.82 -21.76 -4.65
N LEU A 37 9.49 -21.75 -4.58
CA LEU A 37 8.67 -20.78 -5.29
C LEU A 37 8.68 -19.38 -4.62
N TYR A 38 9.04 -19.31 -3.34
CA TYR A 38 9.18 -18.04 -2.62
C TYR A 38 10.30 -17.17 -3.22
N ASP A 39 11.46 -17.76 -3.47
CA ASP A 39 12.61 -17.08 -4.09
C ASP A 39 12.28 -16.60 -5.53
N SER A 40 11.45 -17.34 -6.25
CA SER A 40 10.97 -16.94 -7.58
C SER A 40 10.05 -15.72 -7.54
N SER A 41 9.21 -15.60 -6.52
CA SER A 41 8.34 -14.44 -6.31
C SER A 41 9.15 -13.16 -6.09
N GLU A 42 10.22 -13.23 -5.30
CA GLU A 42 11.09 -12.08 -5.03
C GLU A 42 11.87 -11.64 -6.27
N LYS A 43 12.48 -12.59 -7.00
CA LYS A 43 13.19 -12.31 -8.26
C LYS A 43 12.27 -11.69 -9.31
N GLY A 44 11.03 -12.15 -9.39
CA GLY A 44 10.04 -11.60 -10.29
C GLY A 44 9.69 -10.15 -9.98
N MET A 45 9.56 -9.76 -8.70
CA MET A 45 9.33 -8.35 -8.35
C MET A 45 10.51 -7.44 -8.70
N ILE A 46 11.74 -7.93 -8.59
CA ILE A 46 12.92 -7.20 -9.05
C ILE A 46 12.84 -6.98 -10.56
N THR A 47 12.47 -8.01 -11.32
CA THR A 47 12.25 -7.89 -12.77
C THR A 47 11.18 -6.86 -13.09
N THR A 48 10.05 -6.88 -12.38
CA THR A 48 8.97 -5.89 -12.52
C THR A 48 9.48 -4.47 -12.25
N PHE A 49 10.24 -4.27 -11.20
CA PHE A 49 10.84 -2.98 -10.87
C PHE A 49 11.70 -2.44 -12.02
N PHE A 50 12.57 -3.28 -12.60
CA PHE A 50 13.39 -2.86 -13.74
C PHE A 50 12.56 -2.57 -15.00
N CYS A 51 11.53 -3.36 -15.27
CA CYS A 51 10.62 -3.11 -16.40
C CYS A 51 9.88 -1.77 -16.24
N ILE A 52 9.32 -1.48 -15.06
CA ILE A 52 8.63 -0.21 -14.81
C ILE A 52 9.62 0.96 -14.84
N THR A 53 10.82 0.79 -14.26
CA THR A 53 11.86 1.82 -14.33
C THR A 53 12.25 2.11 -15.79
N GLY A 54 12.45 1.09 -16.60
CA GLY A 54 12.71 1.24 -18.03
C GLY A 54 11.58 1.98 -18.76
N LEU A 55 10.33 1.64 -18.46
CA LEU A 55 9.15 2.32 -19.01
C LEU A 55 9.13 3.81 -18.64
N LEU A 56 9.33 4.14 -17.37
CA LEU A 56 9.36 5.54 -16.90
C LEU A 56 10.50 6.33 -17.53
N VAL A 57 11.69 5.75 -17.66
CA VAL A 57 12.86 6.39 -18.29
C VAL A 57 12.63 6.63 -19.77
N ILE A 58 12.10 5.65 -20.52
CA ILE A 58 11.81 5.78 -21.95
C ILE A 58 10.78 6.89 -22.16
N ARG A 59 9.72 6.91 -21.34
CA ARG A 59 8.69 7.92 -21.43
C ARG A 59 9.23 9.30 -21.07
N TRP A 60 10.08 9.40 -20.05
CA TRP A 60 10.77 10.65 -19.71
C TRP A 60 11.63 11.21 -20.86
N ILE A 61 12.42 10.35 -21.48
CA ILE A 61 13.25 10.75 -22.64
C ILE A 61 12.37 11.20 -23.80
N TYR A 62 11.27 10.49 -24.06
CA TYR A 62 10.35 10.81 -25.15
C TYR A 62 9.59 12.11 -24.94
N LEU A 63 9.11 12.38 -23.72
CA LEU A 63 8.31 13.56 -23.37
C LEU A 63 9.18 14.79 -23.08
N GLY A 64 10.46 14.61 -22.73
CA GLY A 64 11.34 15.70 -22.27
C GLY A 64 11.05 16.18 -20.84
N HIS A 65 10.06 15.59 -20.16
CA HIS A 65 9.71 15.88 -18.76
C HIS A 65 9.36 14.60 -18.01
N LEU A 66 9.38 14.68 -16.67
CA LEU A 66 9.04 13.52 -15.83
C LEU A 66 7.57 13.07 -16.10
N PRO A 67 7.31 11.78 -16.35
CA PRO A 67 5.98 11.28 -16.72
C PRO A 67 5.06 11.22 -15.47
N LEU A 68 4.46 12.34 -15.13
CA LEU A 68 3.53 12.53 -13.99
C LEU A 68 2.37 13.48 -14.34
N SER A 69 2.10 13.66 -15.65
CA SER A 69 1.13 14.64 -16.13
C SER A 69 -0.32 14.17 -16.08
N ASN A 70 -0.56 12.87 -16.15
CA ASN A 70 -1.90 12.30 -16.18
C ASN A 70 -2.07 11.12 -15.21
N LEU A 71 -3.32 10.64 -15.07
CA LEU A 71 -3.66 9.56 -14.15
C LEU A 71 -2.95 8.24 -14.50
N TYR A 72 -2.78 7.93 -15.79
CA TYR A 72 -2.05 6.75 -16.24
C TYR A 72 -0.60 6.76 -15.73
N GLU A 73 0.10 7.85 -15.96
CA GLU A 73 1.50 8.03 -15.55
C GLU A 73 1.65 7.98 -14.02
N SER A 74 0.73 8.63 -13.29
CA SER A 74 0.74 8.62 -11.82
C SER A 74 0.52 7.23 -11.24
N LEU A 75 -0.33 6.39 -11.86
CA LEU A 75 -0.56 5.01 -11.44
C LEU A 75 0.65 4.09 -11.73
N ILE A 76 1.32 4.28 -12.86
CA ILE A 76 2.56 3.55 -13.17
C ILE A 76 3.67 3.95 -12.18
N PHE A 77 3.78 5.24 -11.87
CA PHE A 77 4.73 5.73 -10.86
C PHE A 77 4.39 5.23 -9.45
N LEU A 78 3.10 5.14 -9.10
CA LEU A 78 2.64 4.54 -7.85
C LEU A 78 3.02 3.05 -7.75
N SER A 79 2.84 2.30 -8.85
CA SER A 79 3.26 0.90 -8.96
C SER A 79 4.78 0.74 -8.78
N TRP A 80 5.56 1.67 -9.35
CA TRP A 80 7.01 1.75 -9.12
C TRP A 80 7.35 1.98 -7.65
N GLY A 81 6.63 2.87 -6.97
CA GLY A 81 6.76 3.11 -5.52
C GLY A 81 6.50 1.85 -4.69
N PHE A 82 5.46 1.08 -4.99
CA PHE A 82 5.20 -0.21 -4.34
C PHE A 82 6.32 -1.23 -4.57
N SER A 83 6.90 -1.24 -5.77
CA SER A 83 8.03 -2.13 -6.09
C SER A 83 9.30 -1.77 -5.29
N ILE A 84 9.57 -0.49 -5.06
CA ILE A 84 10.66 -0.03 -4.18
C ILE A 84 10.46 -0.52 -2.74
N ILE A 85 9.24 -0.31 -2.20
CA ILE A 85 8.90 -0.73 -0.83
C ILE A 85 9.09 -2.23 -0.67
N HIS A 86 8.77 -3.01 -1.70
CA HIS A 86 8.98 -4.46 -1.71
C HIS A 86 10.47 -4.85 -1.63
N ILE A 87 11.35 -4.16 -2.34
CA ILE A 87 12.77 -4.50 -2.44
C ILE A 87 13.53 -4.18 -1.14
N ILE A 88 13.11 -3.18 -0.36
CA ILE A 88 13.81 -2.75 0.86
C ILE A 88 14.05 -3.89 1.88
N PRO A 89 13.06 -4.70 2.28
CA PRO A 89 13.27 -5.84 3.18
C PRO A 89 14.12 -6.96 2.56
N TYR A 90 13.99 -7.17 1.25
CA TYR A 90 14.77 -8.17 0.51
C TYR A 90 16.26 -7.91 0.63
N CYS A 91 16.70 -6.67 0.43
CA CYS A 91 18.10 -6.28 0.60
C CYS A 91 18.65 -6.54 2.03
N LYS A 92 17.76 -6.58 3.03
CA LYS A 92 18.11 -6.87 4.44
C LYS A 92 17.99 -8.34 4.83
N ARG A 93 17.73 -9.24 3.89
CA ARG A 93 17.53 -10.69 4.11
C ARG A 93 16.48 -11.04 5.18
N HIS A 94 15.49 -10.19 5.37
CA HIS A 94 14.34 -10.48 6.24
C HIS A 94 13.25 -11.23 5.46
N LYS A 95 12.51 -12.11 6.15
CA LYS A 95 11.31 -12.75 5.57
C LYS A 95 10.32 -11.67 5.16
N ASN A 96 9.95 -11.66 3.89
CA ASN A 96 9.17 -10.60 3.27
C ASN A 96 7.67 -10.85 3.45
N TYR A 97 7.11 -10.42 4.59
CA TYR A 97 5.65 -10.41 4.78
C TYR A 97 4.97 -9.29 3.98
N LEU A 98 5.76 -8.34 3.47
CA LEU A 98 5.26 -7.26 2.61
C LEU A 98 4.76 -7.75 1.25
N ASN A 99 5.22 -8.91 0.78
CA ASN A 99 4.79 -9.52 -0.48
C ASN A 99 3.28 -9.62 -0.60
N THR A 100 2.62 -10.00 0.49
CA THR A 100 1.16 -10.17 0.54
C THR A 100 0.40 -8.86 0.28
N ILE A 101 1.02 -7.72 0.53
CA ILE A 101 0.41 -6.39 0.34
C ILE A 101 0.93 -5.72 -0.93
N THR A 102 2.24 -5.72 -1.14
CA THR A 102 2.85 -5.00 -2.26
C THR A 102 2.51 -5.62 -3.61
N LEU A 103 2.47 -6.96 -3.73
CA LEU A 103 2.13 -7.65 -4.97
C LEU A 103 0.71 -7.31 -5.48
N PRO A 104 -0.35 -7.48 -4.66
CA PRO A 104 -1.69 -7.10 -5.10
C PRO A 104 -1.82 -5.61 -5.40
N SER A 105 -1.15 -4.74 -4.62
CA SER A 105 -1.19 -3.30 -4.85
C SER A 105 -0.55 -2.92 -6.19
N THR A 106 0.60 -3.52 -6.53
CA THR A 106 1.27 -3.33 -7.81
C THR A 106 0.41 -3.82 -8.97
N LEU A 107 -0.19 -5.02 -8.85
CA LEU A 107 -1.07 -5.58 -9.88
C LEU A 107 -2.30 -4.70 -10.09
N PHE A 108 -2.94 -4.26 -9.01
CA PHE A 108 -4.13 -3.43 -9.07
C PHE A 108 -3.86 -2.08 -9.75
N THR A 109 -2.78 -1.40 -9.38
CA THR A 109 -2.42 -0.09 -9.97
C THR A 109 -2.04 -0.23 -11.44
N GLN A 110 -1.29 -1.25 -11.84
CA GLN A 110 -0.97 -1.50 -13.24
C GLN A 110 -2.20 -1.94 -14.05
N GLY A 111 -3.01 -2.83 -13.48
CA GLY A 111 -4.23 -3.29 -14.14
C GLY A 111 -5.21 -2.15 -14.40
N PHE A 112 -5.36 -1.23 -13.44
CA PHE A 112 -6.19 -0.05 -13.63
C PHE A 112 -5.59 0.92 -14.65
N ALA A 113 -4.28 1.14 -14.61
CA ALA A 113 -3.57 1.99 -15.57
C ALA A 113 -3.71 1.45 -17.01
N THR A 114 -3.61 0.12 -17.18
CA THR A 114 -3.68 -0.52 -18.51
C THR A 114 -5.13 -0.86 -18.94
N SER A 115 -6.11 -0.60 -18.09
CA SER A 115 -7.52 -0.82 -18.43
C SER A 115 -7.96 0.08 -19.59
N GLY A 116 -8.90 -0.41 -20.41
CA GLY A 116 -9.46 0.36 -21.52
C GLY A 116 -10.10 1.70 -21.13
N LEU A 117 -10.38 1.92 -19.84
CA LEU A 117 -10.92 3.17 -19.30
C LEU A 117 -9.96 4.36 -19.45
N LEU A 118 -8.65 4.10 -19.49
CA LEU A 118 -7.60 5.13 -19.58
C LEU A 118 -6.93 5.18 -20.97
N THR A 119 -7.47 4.52 -21.98
CA THR A 119 -6.85 4.47 -23.33
C THR A 119 -6.64 5.85 -23.94
N ASN A 120 -7.55 6.79 -23.71
CA ASN A 120 -7.42 8.17 -24.21
C ASN A 120 -6.32 8.95 -23.49
N MET A 121 -5.88 8.53 -22.31
CA MET A 121 -4.83 9.18 -21.52
C MET A 121 -3.42 8.69 -21.83
N HIS A 122 -3.27 7.69 -22.73
CA HIS A 122 -1.95 7.27 -23.21
C HIS A 122 -1.30 8.32 -24.14
N GLN A 123 -2.12 9.21 -24.73
CA GLN A 123 -1.59 10.28 -25.57
C GLN A 123 -1.03 11.38 -24.68
N SER A 124 0.22 11.76 -24.94
CA SER A 124 0.85 12.88 -24.25
C SER A 124 0.27 14.19 -24.78
N GLU A 125 -0.39 14.94 -23.91
CA GLU A 125 -0.78 16.32 -24.20
C GLU A 125 0.41 17.26 -23.98
N ILE A 126 0.44 18.35 -24.76
CA ILE A 126 1.44 19.41 -24.56
C ILE A 126 1.17 20.03 -23.18
N LEU A 127 2.16 19.96 -22.30
CA LEU A 127 2.05 20.54 -20.94
C LEU A 127 1.87 22.04 -21.02
N VAL A 128 0.80 22.53 -20.36
CA VAL A 128 0.58 23.95 -20.15
C VAL A 128 1.78 24.56 -19.38
N PRO A 129 2.25 25.77 -19.69
CA PRO A 129 3.42 26.36 -19.05
C PRO A 129 3.42 26.32 -17.52
N ALA A 130 2.28 26.46 -16.87
CA ALA A 130 2.13 26.34 -15.42
C ALA A 130 2.50 24.95 -14.88
N LEU A 131 2.37 23.88 -15.69
CA LEU A 131 2.72 22.53 -15.33
C LEU A 131 4.19 22.16 -15.58
N GLN A 132 4.99 23.07 -16.12
CA GLN A 132 6.41 22.85 -16.42
C GLN A 132 7.32 23.25 -15.24
N SER A 133 6.76 23.70 -14.10
CA SER A 133 7.53 24.08 -12.92
C SER A 133 8.22 22.88 -12.26
N GLN A 134 9.48 23.07 -11.87
CA GLN A 134 10.24 22.06 -11.12
C GLN A 134 9.60 21.76 -9.74
N TRP A 135 8.96 22.77 -9.13
CA TRP A 135 8.23 22.59 -7.87
C TRP A 135 7.04 21.65 -8.02
N LEU A 136 6.34 21.72 -9.15
CA LEU A 136 5.26 20.77 -9.43
C LEU A 136 5.79 19.33 -9.56
N MET A 137 6.90 19.13 -10.27
CA MET A 137 7.49 17.80 -10.42
C MET A 137 7.93 17.22 -9.08
N MET A 138 8.53 18.03 -8.21
CA MET A 138 8.88 17.64 -6.84
C MET A 138 7.62 17.34 -6.01
N HIS A 139 6.60 18.20 -6.09
CA HIS A 139 5.32 18.01 -5.40
C HIS A 139 4.69 16.65 -5.77
N VAL A 140 4.42 16.40 -7.03
CA VAL A 140 3.71 15.21 -7.49
C VAL A 140 4.50 13.95 -7.19
N SER A 141 5.81 13.94 -7.44
CA SER A 141 6.65 12.76 -7.15
C SER A 141 6.68 12.42 -5.66
N MET A 142 6.84 13.41 -4.78
CA MET A 142 6.85 13.21 -3.32
C MET A 142 5.48 12.80 -2.80
N MET A 143 4.39 13.38 -3.33
CA MET A 143 3.03 12.99 -2.96
C MET A 143 2.73 11.53 -3.30
N ILE A 144 3.07 11.07 -4.51
CA ILE A 144 2.80 9.69 -4.93
C ILE A 144 3.65 8.70 -4.14
N LEU A 145 4.95 8.97 -3.93
CA LEU A 145 5.80 8.14 -3.07
C LEU A 145 5.31 8.11 -1.62
N GLY A 146 4.86 9.27 -1.11
CA GLY A 146 4.21 9.37 0.19
C GLY A 146 2.97 8.50 0.29
N TYR A 147 2.07 8.58 -0.68
CA TYR A 147 0.86 7.75 -0.73
C TYR A 147 1.19 6.26 -0.88
N ALA A 148 2.16 5.87 -1.69
CA ALA A 148 2.59 4.48 -1.79
C ALA A 148 3.02 3.92 -0.43
N ALA A 149 3.87 4.66 0.29
CA ALA A 149 4.35 4.26 1.60
C ALA A 149 3.23 4.25 2.65
N LEU A 150 2.40 5.29 2.71
CA LEU A 150 1.30 5.39 3.66
C LEU A 150 0.23 4.30 3.41
N LEU A 151 -0.10 3.99 2.15
CA LEU A 151 -1.01 2.90 1.79
C LEU A 151 -0.45 1.54 2.23
N CYS A 152 0.81 1.24 1.93
CA CYS A 152 1.43 -0.01 2.38
C CYS A 152 1.45 -0.13 3.90
N GLY A 153 1.86 0.92 4.61
CA GLY A 153 1.94 0.91 6.07
C GLY A 153 0.58 0.81 6.74
N SER A 154 -0.45 1.46 6.19
CA SER A 154 -1.82 1.37 6.70
C SER A 154 -2.46 -0.01 6.42
N LEU A 155 -2.17 -0.63 5.28
CA LEU A 155 -2.60 -2.02 5.01
C LEU A 155 -1.94 -3.02 5.97
N LEU A 156 -0.66 -2.82 6.33
CA LEU A 156 -0.01 -3.61 7.38
C LEU A 156 -0.72 -3.44 8.73
N SER A 157 -1.16 -2.23 9.03
CA SER A 157 -1.94 -1.94 10.26
C SER A 157 -3.32 -2.61 10.22
N VAL A 158 -4.01 -2.61 9.10
CA VAL A 158 -5.26 -3.35 8.91
C VAL A 158 -5.04 -4.85 9.12
N ALA A 159 -3.99 -5.42 8.52
CA ALA A 159 -3.65 -6.84 8.70
C ALA A 159 -3.38 -7.18 10.17
N LEU A 160 -2.65 -6.31 10.89
CA LEU A 160 -2.41 -6.44 12.33
C LEU A 160 -3.73 -6.45 13.12
N LEU A 161 -4.66 -5.54 12.81
CA LEU A 161 -5.98 -5.50 13.45
C LEU A 161 -6.76 -6.79 13.21
N VAL A 162 -6.84 -7.26 11.97
CA VAL A 162 -7.57 -8.49 11.62
C VAL A 162 -7.01 -9.69 12.39
N ILE A 163 -5.69 -9.84 12.48
CA ILE A 163 -5.05 -10.95 13.21
C ILE A 163 -5.34 -10.84 14.72
N THR A 164 -5.33 -9.63 15.27
CA THR A 164 -5.60 -9.39 16.70
C THR A 164 -7.07 -9.64 17.05
N PHE A 165 -8.02 -9.15 16.23
CA PHE A 165 -9.45 -9.40 16.42
C PHE A 165 -9.81 -10.88 16.32
N GLN A 166 -9.25 -11.62 15.36
CA GLN A 166 -9.45 -13.07 15.29
C GLN A 166 -8.98 -13.81 16.55
N LYS A 167 -7.94 -13.31 17.22
CA LYS A 167 -7.48 -13.86 18.50
C LYS A 167 -8.51 -13.62 19.61
N VAL A 168 -9.06 -12.43 19.70
CA VAL A 168 -10.06 -12.07 20.69
C VAL A 168 -11.32 -12.94 20.54
N ILE A 169 -11.86 -13.05 19.32
CA ILE A 169 -13.04 -13.89 19.04
C ILE A 169 -12.82 -15.33 19.46
N LYS A 170 -11.68 -15.94 19.10
CA LYS A 170 -11.36 -17.33 19.47
C LYS A 170 -11.22 -17.55 20.98
N ILE A 171 -10.78 -16.54 21.74
CA ILE A 171 -10.72 -16.60 23.19
C ILE A 171 -12.14 -16.58 23.78
N PHE A 172 -13.02 -15.75 23.22
CA PHE A 172 -14.43 -15.68 23.64
C PHE A 172 -15.17 -16.98 23.36
N ASP A 173 -15.03 -17.58 22.16
CA ASP A 173 -15.64 -18.88 21.83
C ASP A 173 -15.18 -19.95 22.80
N LYS A 174 -13.88 -20.05 23.06
CA LYS A 174 -13.33 -21.04 23.99
C LYS A 174 -13.79 -20.79 25.45
N SER A 175 -13.98 -19.56 25.85
CA SER A 175 -14.53 -19.20 27.17
C SER A 175 -15.98 -19.66 27.30
N ASN A 176 -16.78 -19.47 26.26
CA ASN A 176 -18.18 -19.92 26.23
C ASN A 176 -18.29 -21.45 26.22
N ASP A 177 -17.43 -22.15 25.48
CA ASP A 177 -17.37 -23.62 25.49
C ASP A 177 -16.99 -24.16 26.86
N LEU A 178 -16.06 -23.55 27.58
CA LEU A 178 -15.68 -23.92 28.93
C LEU A 178 -16.81 -23.67 29.93
N LEU A 179 -17.58 -22.59 29.79
CA LEU A 179 -18.74 -22.30 30.62
C LEU A 179 -19.89 -23.29 30.35
N ASN A 180 -20.13 -23.67 29.12
CA ASN A 180 -21.15 -24.64 28.76
C ASN A 180 -20.78 -26.07 29.19
N ASN A 181 -19.50 -26.45 29.15
CA ASN A 181 -19.02 -27.78 29.56
C ASN A 181 -18.88 -27.94 31.08
N SER A 182 -18.89 -26.85 31.85
CA SER A 182 -18.84 -26.94 33.33
C SER A 182 -20.15 -27.41 33.97
N PHE A 183 -21.22 -27.65 33.20
CA PHE A 183 -22.50 -28.15 33.64
C PHE A 183 -22.79 -29.66 33.33
N SER A 184 -21.86 -30.40 32.76
CA SER A 184 -22.00 -31.85 32.56
C SER A 184 -21.03 -32.59 33.45
N PHE A 185 -21.58 -33.17 34.53
CA PHE A 185 -20.90 -34.12 35.42
C PHE A 185 -20.56 -35.41 34.67
N ASP A 186 -19.28 -35.68 34.45
CA ASP A 186 -18.75 -37.05 34.36
C ASP A 186 -17.25 -37.10 34.68
N GLU A 187 -16.98 -37.64 35.84
CA GLU A 187 -15.68 -37.68 36.53
C GLU A 187 -14.68 -38.74 36.01
N VAL A 188 -14.99 -39.52 34.97
CA VAL A 188 -14.18 -40.62 34.50
C VAL A 188 -13.32 -40.27 33.26
N GLN A 189 -13.59 -39.19 32.61
CA GLN A 189 -12.88 -38.74 31.38
C GLN A 189 -11.61 -37.93 31.65
N TYR A 190 -11.35 -37.57 32.89
CA TYR A 190 -10.28 -36.64 33.32
C TYR A 190 -8.84 -37.11 33.09
N MET A 191 -8.59 -38.41 33.00
CA MET A 191 -7.22 -38.97 32.89
C MET A 191 -6.74 -39.08 31.44
N THR A 192 -7.65 -39.32 30.50
CA THR A 192 -7.31 -39.44 29.08
C THR A 192 -7.18 -38.09 28.38
N GLU A 193 -7.93 -37.10 28.83
CA GLU A 193 -7.84 -35.72 28.32
C GLU A 193 -6.55 -35.01 28.73
N ARG A 194 -5.97 -35.31 29.88
CA ARG A 194 -4.75 -34.67 30.38
C ARG A 194 -3.55 -34.90 29.46
N SER A 195 -3.40 -36.07 28.84
CA SER A 195 -2.34 -36.32 27.86
C SER A 195 -2.59 -35.62 26.51
N ASN A 196 -3.85 -35.53 26.09
CA ASN A 196 -4.26 -34.80 24.87
C ASN A 196 -4.21 -33.31 25.04
N VAL A 197 -4.54 -32.77 26.24
CA VAL A 197 -4.42 -31.37 26.60
C VAL A 197 -2.96 -30.88 26.59
N LEU A 198 -2.02 -31.69 27.14
CA LEU A 198 -0.60 -31.36 27.12
C LEU A 198 -0.03 -31.34 25.69
N ARG A 199 -0.45 -32.26 24.83
CA ARG A 199 -0.06 -32.30 23.42
C ARG A 199 -0.66 -31.13 22.64
N ASN A 200 -1.90 -30.76 22.90
CA ASN A 200 -2.56 -29.59 22.31
C ASN A 200 -2.01 -28.26 22.84
N THR A 201 -1.59 -28.15 24.11
CA THR A 201 -1.02 -26.94 24.69
C THR A 201 0.36 -26.61 24.08
N SER A 202 1.19 -27.61 23.75
CA SER A 202 2.48 -27.36 23.08
C SER A 202 2.28 -26.84 21.65
N PHE A 203 1.32 -27.41 20.91
CA PHE A 203 0.96 -26.96 19.57
C PHE A 203 0.29 -25.57 19.59
N PHE A 204 -0.58 -25.29 20.56
CA PHE A 204 -1.17 -23.97 20.77
C PHE A 204 -0.12 -22.93 21.20
N SER A 205 0.88 -23.32 21.98
CA SER A 205 1.98 -22.43 22.40
C SER A 205 2.84 -22.00 21.21
N SER A 206 3.24 -22.92 20.34
CA SER A 206 4.04 -22.60 19.15
C SER A 206 3.27 -21.70 18.18
N ARG A 207 1.99 -21.99 17.90
CA ARG A 207 1.13 -21.19 17.02
C ARG A 207 0.89 -19.78 17.56
N ASN A 208 0.74 -19.62 18.88
CA ASN A 208 0.61 -18.31 19.51
C ASN A 208 1.92 -17.52 19.45
N TYR A 209 3.06 -18.18 19.57
CA TYR A 209 4.38 -17.57 19.44
C TYR A 209 4.61 -17.01 18.03
N TYR A 210 4.33 -17.80 16.98
CA TYR A 210 4.44 -17.34 15.59
C TYR A 210 3.52 -16.14 15.30
N ARG A 211 2.29 -16.14 15.82
CA ARG A 211 1.37 -15.00 15.66
C ARG A 211 1.87 -13.76 16.37
N PHE A 212 2.44 -13.90 17.55
CA PHE A 212 3.01 -12.79 18.30
C PHE A 212 4.20 -12.18 17.55
N GLN A 213 5.09 -13.01 17.04
CA GLN A 213 6.20 -12.54 16.19
C GLN A 213 5.68 -11.82 14.93
N LEU A 214 4.66 -12.36 14.29
CA LEU A 214 4.06 -11.75 13.10
C LEU A 214 3.49 -10.37 13.43
N ILE A 215 2.73 -10.24 14.51
CA ILE A 215 2.16 -8.97 14.97
C ILE A 215 3.28 -7.94 15.22
N GLN A 216 4.34 -8.32 15.92
CA GLN A 216 5.48 -7.44 16.16
C GLN A 216 6.19 -7.00 14.88
N GLN A 217 6.34 -7.91 13.91
CA GLN A 217 6.96 -7.59 12.64
C GLN A 217 6.09 -6.66 11.78
N LEU A 218 4.78 -6.92 11.72
CA LEU A 218 3.83 -6.05 11.03
C LEU A 218 3.82 -4.64 11.62
N ASP A 219 3.81 -4.54 12.94
CA ASP A 219 3.86 -3.26 13.66
C ASP A 219 5.18 -2.51 13.38
N HIS A 220 6.30 -3.21 13.46
CA HIS A 220 7.62 -2.63 13.23
C HIS A 220 7.81 -2.10 11.80
N TRP A 221 7.43 -2.91 10.78
CA TRP A 221 7.51 -2.49 9.39
C TRP A 221 6.48 -1.43 9.05
N GLY A 222 5.25 -1.56 9.57
CA GLY A 222 4.21 -0.55 9.43
C GLY A 222 4.67 0.83 9.90
N TYR A 223 5.23 0.90 11.10
CA TYR A 223 5.76 2.15 11.64
C TYR A 223 6.86 2.77 10.76
N ARG A 224 7.84 1.98 10.32
CA ARG A 224 8.95 2.48 9.47
C ARG A 224 8.45 3.02 8.14
N ILE A 225 7.56 2.28 7.48
CA ILE A 225 7.03 2.66 6.18
C ILE A 225 6.15 3.90 6.29
N ILE A 226 5.26 3.97 7.31
CA ILE A 226 4.45 5.17 7.58
C ILE A 226 5.34 6.37 7.88
N SER A 227 6.44 6.20 8.62
CA SER A 227 7.36 7.30 8.94
C SER A 227 7.98 7.91 7.67
N ILE A 228 8.44 7.08 6.75
CA ILE A 228 9.00 7.53 5.47
C ILE A 228 7.90 8.21 4.64
N GLY A 229 6.72 7.60 4.57
CA GLY A 229 5.58 8.16 3.84
C GLY A 229 5.13 9.52 4.37
N PHE A 230 5.13 9.71 5.68
CA PHE A 230 4.79 10.99 6.31
C PHE A 230 5.79 12.10 5.98
N ILE A 231 7.09 11.77 5.94
CA ILE A 231 8.13 12.72 5.53
C ILE A 231 7.91 13.13 4.06
N PHE A 232 7.68 12.17 3.16
CA PHE A 232 7.42 12.45 1.75
C PHE A 232 6.13 13.27 1.56
N LEU A 233 5.06 12.95 2.28
CA LEU A 233 3.82 13.71 2.25
C LEU A 233 4.06 15.16 2.70
N THR A 234 4.83 15.38 3.76
CA THR A 234 5.15 16.73 4.25
C THR A 234 5.94 17.54 3.22
N ILE A 235 7.00 16.94 2.64
CA ILE A 235 7.79 17.59 1.58
C ILE A 235 6.90 17.89 0.37
N GLY A 236 6.03 16.91 0.00
CA GLY A 236 5.08 17.06 -1.09
C GLY A 236 4.13 18.25 -0.89
N ILE A 237 3.51 18.38 0.29
CA ILE A 237 2.60 19.50 0.60
C ILE A 237 3.35 20.84 0.54
N LEU A 238 4.55 20.94 1.12
CA LEU A 238 5.34 22.17 1.13
C LEU A 238 5.76 22.60 -0.29
N SER A 239 6.26 21.67 -1.09
CA SER A 239 6.63 21.97 -2.49
C SER A 239 5.41 22.33 -3.34
N GLY A 240 4.25 21.71 -3.05
CA GLY A 240 2.98 22.06 -3.69
C GLY A 240 2.50 23.46 -3.36
N ALA A 241 2.67 23.92 -2.13
CA ALA A 241 2.36 25.28 -1.74
C ALA A 241 3.23 26.31 -2.49
N VAL A 242 4.54 26.03 -2.66
CA VAL A 242 5.41 26.92 -3.44
C VAL A 242 4.96 26.99 -4.90
N TRP A 243 4.64 25.82 -5.50
CA TRP A 243 4.11 25.78 -6.86
C TRP A 243 2.78 26.52 -7.00
N ALA A 244 1.86 26.36 -6.03
CA ALA A 244 0.57 27.06 -6.03
C ALA A 244 0.74 28.58 -6.05
N ASN A 245 1.73 29.10 -5.31
CA ASN A 245 2.06 30.52 -5.34
C ASN A 245 2.60 30.99 -6.70
N GLU A 246 3.43 30.18 -7.37
CA GLU A 246 3.91 30.49 -8.73
C GLU A 246 2.77 30.47 -9.77
N ALA A 247 1.87 29.48 -9.67
CA ALA A 247 0.82 29.27 -10.65
C ALA A 247 -0.42 30.15 -10.45
N TRP A 248 -0.79 30.42 -9.21
CA TRP A 248 -2.05 31.09 -8.83
C TRP A 248 -1.87 32.30 -7.91
N GLY A 249 -0.65 32.63 -7.50
CA GLY A 249 -0.35 33.77 -6.63
C GLY A 249 -0.72 33.55 -5.16
N SER A 250 -1.03 32.36 -4.74
CA SER A 250 -1.37 32.04 -3.35
C SER A 250 -0.79 30.69 -2.95
N TYR A 251 -0.20 30.60 -1.75
CA TYR A 251 0.36 29.35 -1.24
C TYR A 251 -0.71 28.29 -0.86
N TRP A 252 -1.95 28.73 -0.63
CA TRP A 252 -3.05 27.87 -0.16
C TRP A 252 -4.40 28.48 -0.53
N ASN A 253 -5.24 27.71 -1.24
CA ASN A 253 -6.54 28.17 -1.75
C ASN A 253 -7.74 27.38 -1.21
N TRP A 254 -7.53 26.49 -0.25
CA TRP A 254 -8.57 25.59 0.27
C TRP A 254 -9.22 24.71 -0.81
N ASP A 255 -8.48 24.42 -1.85
CA ASP A 255 -8.93 23.52 -2.90
C ASP A 255 -9.24 22.11 -2.31
N PRO A 256 -10.21 21.36 -2.85
CA PRO A 256 -10.53 20.02 -2.34
C PRO A 256 -9.32 19.11 -2.18
N LYS A 257 -8.38 19.09 -3.13
CA LYS A 257 -7.16 18.26 -3.02
C LYS A 257 -6.22 18.73 -1.91
N GLU A 258 -6.05 20.04 -1.74
CA GLU A 258 -5.26 20.63 -0.65
C GLU A 258 -5.86 20.23 0.70
N THR A 259 -7.16 20.40 0.85
CA THR A 259 -7.89 20.10 2.07
C THR A 259 -7.78 18.61 2.46
N TRP A 260 -8.00 17.70 1.50
CA TRP A 260 -7.89 16.26 1.77
C TRP A 260 -6.44 15.81 2.03
N ALA A 261 -5.45 16.42 1.38
CA ALA A 261 -4.04 16.17 1.67
C ALA A 261 -3.68 16.61 3.10
N PHE A 262 -4.20 17.77 3.55
CA PHE A 262 -4.02 18.26 4.91
C PHE A 262 -4.71 17.35 5.94
N ILE A 263 -5.95 16.91 5.69
CA ILE A 263 -6.65 15.94 6.55
C ILE A 263 -5.83 14.65 6.65
N THR A 264 -5.29 14.15 5.54
CA THR A 264 -4.42 12.97 5.53
C THR A 264 -3.19 13.19 6.42
N TRP A 265 -2.54 14.35 6.29
CA TRP A 265 -1.39 14.71 7.12
C TRP A 265 -1.73 14.73 8.62
N ILE A 266 -2.87 15.34 9.01
CA ILE A 266 -3.33 15.37 10.41
C ILE A 266 -3.54 13.96 10.96
N ILE A 267 -4.19 13.06 10.21
CA ILE A 267 -4.45 11.68 10.65
C ILE A 267 -3.13 10.95 10.94
N PHE A 268 -2.12 11.09 10.07
CA PHE A 268 -0.84 10.44 10.31
C PHE A 268 0.00 11.16 11.39
N ALA A 269 -0.18 12.46 11.61
CA ALA A 269 0.37 13.15 12.78
C ALA A 269 -0.24 12.61 14.08
N ILE A 270 -1.56 12.37 14.12
CA ILE A 270 -2.24 11.71 15.25
C ILE A 270 -1.70 10.29 15.44
N TYR A 271 -1.44 9.54 14.36
CA TYR A 271 -0.80 8.22 14.44
C TYR A 271 0.52 8.27 15.21
N PHE A 272 1.42 9.21 14.88
CA PHE A 272 2.69 9.36 15.61
C PHE A 272 2.50 9.78 17.04
N HIS A 273 1.53 10.66 17.31
CA HIS A 273 1.18 11.10 18.67
C HIS A 273 0.67 9.94 19.54
N THR A 274 -0.14 9.05 18.98
CA THR A 274 -0.63 7.86 19.69
C THR A 274 0.51 6.90 20.04
N ARG A 275 1.53 6.79 19.18
CA ARG A 275 2.69 5.90 19.41
C ARG A 275 3.68 6.43 20.46
N THR A 276 3.78 7.74 20.66
CA THR A 276 4.67 8.33 21.69
C THR A 276 4.18 8.07 23.10
N LYS A 277 2.90 7.83 23.31
CA LYS A 277 2.34 7.54 24.63
C LYS A 277 2.52 6.05 24.95
N LYS A 278 3.44 5.69 25.85
CA LYS A 278 3.74 4.31 26.31
C LYS A 278 2.52 3.49 26.77
N LYS A 279 1.36 4.13 26.97
CA LYS A 279 0.12 3.53 27.46
C LYS A 279 -0.81 3.04 26.34
N PHE A 280 -0.54 3.42 25.09
CA PHE A 280 -1.33 3.01 23.92
C PHE A 280 -0.54 1.95 23.15
N ASP A 281 -0.85 0.68 23.41
CA ASP A 281 -0.35 -0.46 22.64
C ASP A 281 -0.58 -0.26 21.14
N GLY A 282 0.26 -0.91 20.30
CA GLY A 282 0.22 -0.79 18.83
C GLY A 282 -1.16 -0.93 18.17
N LEU A 283 -2.16 -1.45 18.91
CA LEU A 283 -3.54 -1.59 18.47
C LEU A 283 -4.23 -0.24 18.18
N ASN A 284 -4.10 0.74 19.09
CA ASN A 284 -4.76 2.04 18.92
C ASN A 284 -4.15 2.83 17.75
N SER A 285 -2.83 2.79 17.62
CA SER A 285 -2.15 3.40 16.48
C SER A 285 -2.51 2.70 15.16
N ALA A 286 -2.70 1.38 15.17
CA ALA A 286 -3.14 0.63 14.00
C ALA A 286 -4.56 1.01 13.55
N ILE A 287 -5.47 1.32 14.49
CA ILE A 287 -6.82 1.83 14.16
C ILE A 287 -6.71 3.18 13.44
N VAL A 288 -5.90 4.11 13.96
CA VAL A 288 -5.71 5.42 13.33
C VAL A 288 -5.11 5.27 11.92
N ALA A 289 -4.10 4.42 11.75
CA ALA A 289 -3.50 4.16 10.43
C ALA A 289 -4.52 3.52 9.46
N SER A 290 -5.43 2.67 9.95
CA SER A 290 -6.49 2.06 9.14
C SER A 290 -7.53 3.09 8.67
N ILE A 291 -7.86 4.07 9.50
CA ILE A 291 -8.67 5.23 9.07
C ILE A 291 -7.92 6.03 8.01
N GLY A 292 -6.61 6.25 8.20
CA GLY A 292 -5.76 6.90 7.22
C GLY A 292 -5.78 6.25 5.85
N PHE A 293 -5.87 4.92 5.78
CA PHE A 293 -6.03 4.19 4.52
C PHE A 293 -7.27 4.65 3.73
N LEU A 294 -8.43 4.74 4.38
CA LEU A 294 -9.66 5.19 3.71
C LEU A 294 -9.56 6.63 3.25
N ILE A 295 -8.94 7.50 4.04
CA ILE A 295 -8.78 8.92 3.72
C ILE A 295 -7.84 9.13 2.52
N ILE A 296 -6.76 8.35 2.39
CA ILE A 296 -5.89 8.41 1.20
C ILE A 296 -6.67 8.04 -0.05
N TRP A 297 -7.54 7.02 -0.01
CA TRP A 297 -8.37 6.64 -1.15
C TRP A 297 -9.33 7.74 -1.54
N ILE A 298 -9.96 8.42 -0.59
CA ILE A 298 -10.84 9.58 -0.86
C ILE A 298 -10.02 10.71 -1.47
N CYS A 299 -8.84 11.02 -0.92
CA CYS A 299 -7.98 12.08 -1.42
C CYS A 299 -7.48 11.81 -2.85
N TYR A 300 -7.01 10.59 -3.12
CA TYR A 300 -6.39 10.26 -4.40
C TYR A 300 -7.42 9.98 -5.50
N PHE A 301 -8.40 9.12 -5.25
CA PHE A 301 -9.40 8.74 -6.24
C PHE A 301 -10.66 9.60 -6.19
N GLY A 302 -11.21 9.86 -5.01
CA GLY A 302 -12.48 10.56 -4.87
C GLY A 302 -12.44 11.96 -5.48
N VAL A 303 -11.42 12.74 -5.16
CA VAL A 303 -11.27 14.10 -5.69
C VAL A 303 -10.93 14.10 -7.20
N ASN A 304 -10.15 13.13 -7.68
CA ASN A 304 -9.84 12.99 -9.10
C ASN A 304 -11.06 12.64 -9.94
N LEU A 305 -11.97 11.80 -9.41
CA LEU A 305 -13.19 11.41 -10.12
C LEU A 305 -14.23 12.53 -10.15
N LEU A 306 -14.26 13.39 -9.12
CA LEU A 306 -15.20 14.50 -9.07
C LEU A 306 -14.81 15.66 -10.02
N GLY A 307 -13.55 15.78 -10.42
CA GLY A 307 -13.06 16.79 -11.37
C GLY A 307 -13.27 18.23 -10.91
N ILE A 308 -13.45 18.47 -9.61
CA ILE A 308 -13.74 19.78 -9.02
C ILE A 308 -12.46 20.37 -8.45
N GLY A 309 -12.22 21.66 -8.72
CA GLY A 309 -11.12 22.44 -8.12
C GLY A 309 -10.01 22.80 -9.09
N LEU A 310 -9.02 23.53 -8.56
CA LEU A 310 -7.86 24.02 -9.31
C LEU A 310 -6.93 22.90 -9.81
N HIS A 311 -6.99 21.73 -9.18
CA HIS A 311 -6.21 20.54 -9.52
C HIS A 311 -6.93 19.56 -10.47
N SER A 312 -7.85 20.05 -11.30
CA SER A 312 -8.62 19.23 -12.25
C SER A 312 -7.83 18.79 -13.49
N TYR A 313 -6.57 19.17 -13.62
CA TYR A 313 -5.69 18.74 -14.71
C TYR A 313 -5.56 17.21 -14.71
N GLY A 314 -5.89 16.58 -15.86
CA GLY A 314 -5.84 15.12 -16.01
C GLY A 314 -6.97 14.36 -15.30
N SER A 315 -8.05 15.03 -14.92
CA SER A 315 -9.25 14.35 -14.40
C SER A 315 -9.94 13.53 -15.50
N VAL A 316 -10.43 12.36 -15.10
CA VAL A 316 -11.28 11.53 -15.99
C VAL A 316 -12.63 12.22 -16.13
N THR A 317 -12.89 12.88 -17.25
CA THR A 317 -14.24 13.28 -17.59
C THR A 317 -15.02 12.03 -17.96
N LEU A 318 -15.80 11.49 -17.02
CA LEU A 318 -16.81 10.48 -17.33
C LEU A 318 -17.89 11.16 -18.16
N THR A 319 -17.74 11.15 -19.47
CA THR A 319 -18.83 11.49 -20.38
C THR A 319 -19.85 10.36 -20.29
N PHE A 320 -20.86 10.52 -19.46
CA PHE A 320 -22.08 9.73 -19.54
C PHE A 320 -22.79 10.13 -20.83
N ASN A 321 -22.68 9.32 -21.87
CA ASN A 321 -23.54 9.38 -23.07
C ASN A 321 -24.83 8.62 -22.76
#